data_ea77ff2044954d1f77552f774536553e
#
_entry.id   ea77ff2044954d1f77552f774536553e
#
_cell.length_a   1.000
_cell.length_b   1.000
_cell.length_c   1.000
_cell.angle_alpha   90.00
_cell.angle_beta   90.00
_cell.angle_gamma   90.00
#
_symmetry.space_group_name_H-M   'P 1'
#
loop_
_entity.id
_entity.type
_entity.pdbx_description
1 polymer ?
#
loop_
_entity_poly.entity_id
_entity_poly.type
_entity_poly.pdbx_seq_one_letter_code
_entity_poly.pdbx_strand_id
1 'polypeptide(L)'
;MSDVATTAQAVASVDLNGLAVGLAMGLGALGPGIGIGLVGMGAMQAIGRNPEAASKIQTNMIIGFAFAEALGIYALVIALILKFV
;
A
#
# COMPACT_ATOMS: atom_id res chain seq x y z
N MET A 1 26.46 22.30 -24.71
CA MET A 1 26.50 20.88 -25.10
C MET A 1 26.99 19.99 -23.99
N SER A 2 28.08 20.39 -23.29
CA SER A 2 28.58 19.60 -22.16
C SER A 2 27.56 19.45 -21.02
N ASP A 3 26.78 20.50 -20.75
CA ASP A 3 25.74 20.46 -19.73
C ASP A 3 24.63 19.49 -20.08
N VAL A 4 24.26 19.44 -21.37
CA VAL A 4 23.25 18.50 -21.86
C VAL A 4 23.76 17.07 -21.73
N ALA A 5 25.00 16.81 -22.13
CA ALA A 5 25.61 15.49 -22.03
C ALA A 5 25.73 15.04 -20.56
N THR A 6 26.15 15.94 -19.67
CA THR A 6 26.26 15.66 -18.26
C THR A 6 24.89 15.33 -17.66
N THR A 7 23.87 16.12 -18.01
CA THR A 7 22.52 15.88 -17.55
C THR A 7 21.98 14.54 -18.06
N ALA A 8 22.22 14.22 -19.33
CA ALA A 8 21.80 12.97 -19.92
C ALA A 8 22.45 11.77 -19.20
N GLN A 9 23.74 11.89 -18.89
CA GLN A 9 24.45 10.84 -18.12
C GLN A 9 23.90 10.68 -16.72
N ALA A 10 23.58 11.79 -16.05
CA ALA A 10 22.99 11.75 -14.72
C ALA A 10 21.62 11.07 -14.74
N VAL A 11 20.79 11.38 -15.72
CA VAL A 11 19.49 10.75 -15.88
C VAL A 11 19.65 9.26 -16.19
N ALA A 12 20.60 8.91 -17.07
CA ALA A 12 20.84 7.51 -17.42
C ALA A 12 21.36 6.68 -16.24
N SER A 13 21.99 7.32 -15.26
CA SER A 13 22.52 6.65 -14.07
C SER A 13 21.46 6.42 -12.98
N VAL A 14 20.26 7.03 -13.13
CA VAL A 14 19.18 6.84 -12.17
C VAL A 14 18.66 5.40 -12.27
N ASP A 15 18.48 4.76 -11.12
CA ASP A 15 17.91 3.41 -11.05
C ASP A 15 16.40 3.49 -11.16
N LEU A 16 15.90 3.49 -12.39
CA LEU A 16 14.46 3.54 -12.64
C LEU A 16 13.75 2.30 -12.16
N ASN A 17 14.42 1.15 -12.19
CA ASN A 17 13.82 -0.08 -11.68
C ASN A 17 13.64 0.00 -10.16
N GLY A 18 14.64 0.48 -9.44
CA GLY A 18 14.52 0.69 -7.99
C GLY A 18 13.42 1.68 -7.65
N LEU A 19 13.32 2.75 -8.42
CA LEU A 19 12.24 3.74 -8.24
C LEU A 19 10.87 3.09 -8.48
N ALA A 20 10.74 2.28 -9.54
CA ALA A 20 9.49 1.60 -9.85
C ALA A 20 9.09 0.64 -8.72
N VAL A 21 10.05 -0.11 -8.17
CA VAL A 21 9.81 -1.01 -7.04
C VAL A 21 9.32 -0.21 -5.82
N GLY A 22 10.00 0.89 -5.52
CA GLY A 22 9.64 1.76 -4.40
C GLY A 22 8.25 2.35 -4.55
N LEU A 23 7.91 2.83 -5.76
CA LEU A 23 6.58 3.38 -6.03
C LEU A 23 5.50 2.31 -5.96
N ALA A 24 5.75 1.14 -6.55
CA ALA A 24 4.79 0.04 -6.51
C ALA A 24 4.47 -0.37 -5.07
N MET A 25 5.50 -0.56 -4.25
CA MET A 25 5.30 -0.97 -2.86
C MET A 25 4.75 0.19 -2.02
N GLY A 26 5.32 1.39 -2.17
CA GLY A 26 4.92 2.55 -1.37
C GLY A 26 3.48 2.95 -1.62
N LEU A 27 3.11 3.18 -2.88
CA LEU A 27 1.75 3.56 -3.24
C LEU A 27 0.79 2.38 -3.06
N GLY A 28 1.25 1.16 -3.37
CA GLY A 28 0.44 -0.04 -3.23
C GLY A 28 0.15 -0.40 -1.78
N ALA A 29 1.00 -0.03 -0.83
CA ALA A 29 0.76 -0.22 0.60
C ALA A 29 -0.03 0.93 1.21
N LEU A 30 0.05 2.12 0.61
CA LEU A 30 -0.64 3.31 1.11
C LEU A 30 -2.15 3.14 1.10
N GLY A 31 -2.70 2.64 -0.02
CA GLY A 31 -4.14 2.41 -0.14
C GLY A 31 -4.67 1.45 0.92
N PRO A 32 -4.15 0.21 0.98
CA PRO A 32 -4.55 -0.73 2.02
C PRO A 32 -4.34 -0.22 3.44
N GLY A 33 -3.24 0.51 3.69
CA GLY A 33 -2.98 1.10 4.99
C GLY A 33 -4.07 2.07 5.41
N ILE A 34 -4.46 2.97 4.51
CA ILE A 34 -5.55 3.91 4.75
C ILE A 34 -6.87 3.15 4.91
N GLY A 35 -7.12 2.15 4.05
CA GLY A 35 -8.33 1.35 4.10
C GLY A 35 -8.48 0.62 5.43
N ILE A 36 -7.43 -0.02 5.91
CA ILE A 36 -7.43 -0.70 7.20
C ILE A 36 -7.70 0.31 8.32
N GLY A 37 -7.08 1.47 8.26
CA GLY A 37 -7.30 2.53 9.25
C GLY A 37 -8.75 2.99 9.28
N LEU A 38 -9.37 3.19 8.13
CA LEU A 38 -10.76 3.63 8.03
C LEU A 38 -11.73 2.55 8.52
N VAL A 39 -11.51 1.30 8.14
CA VAL A 39 -12.34 0.18 8.60
C VAL A 39 -12.21 0.05 10.12
N GLY A 40 -10.99 0.11 10.65
CA GLY A 40 -10.75 0.01 12.08
C GLY A 40 -11.40 1.15 12.85
N MET A 41 -11.26 2.38 12.38
CA MET A 41 -11.87 3.53 13.02
C MET A 41 -13.39 3.41 13.03
N GLY A 42 -13.99 3.04 11.89
CA GLY A 42 -15.42 2.86 11.79
C GLY A 42 -15.92 1.76 12.72
N ALA A 43 -15.19 0.64 12.78
CA ALA A 43 -15.55 -0.48 13.67
C ALA A 43 -15.47 -0.09 15.14
N MET A 44 -14.42 0.62 15.53
CA MET A 44 -14.25 1.05 16.92
C MET A 44 -15.36 2.01 17.33
N GLN A 45 -15.72 2.95 16.46
CA GLN A 45 -16.83 3.86 16.71
C GLN A 45 -18.17 3.12 16.83
N ALA A 46 -18.39 2.15 15.97
CA ALA A 46 -19.62 1.35 15.99
C ALA A 46 -19.72 0.52 17.28
N ILE A 47 -18.61 -0.09 17.72
CA ILE A 47 -18.59 -0.85 18.98
C ILE A 47 -18.83 0.08 20.16
N GLY A 48 -18.26 1.30 20.12
CA GLY A 48 -18.48 2.29 21.17
C GLY A 48 -19.93 2.70 21.29
N ARG A 49 -20.66 2.78 20.17
CA ARG A 49 -22.08 3.14 20.17
C ARG A 49 -22.98 1.96 20.53
N ASN A 50 -22.57 0.76 20.21
CA ASN A 50 -23.37 -0.44 20.40
C ASN A 50 -22.47 -1.60 20.83
N PRO A 51 -22.04 -1.63 22.10
CA PRO A 51 -21.16 -2.69 22.59
C PRO A 51 -21.75 -4.11 22.44
N GLU A 52 -23.08 -4.22 22.40
CA GLU A 52 -23.74 -5.51 22.26
C GLU A 52 -23.50 -6.13 20.88
N ALA A 53 -23.19 -5.33 19.88
CA ALA A 53 -22.88 -5.79 18.52
C ALA A 53 -21.39 -6.00 18.30
N ALA A 54 -20.55 -5.89 19.32
CA ALA A 54 -19.09 -5.94 19.18
C ALA A 54 -18.62 -7.17 18.42
N SER A 55 -19.17 -8.34 18.72
CA SER A 55 -18.76 -9.60 18.08
C SER A 55 -19.03 -9.56 16.56
N LYS A 56 -20.21 -9.10 16.18
CA LYS A 56 -20.61 -9.00 14.77
C LYS A 56 -19.77 -7.96 14.04
N ILE A 57 -19.53 -6.82 14.67
CA ILE A 57 -18.73 -5.74 14.08
C ILE A 57 -17.29 -6.20 13.91
N GLN A 58 -16.74 -6.90 14.91
CA GLN A 58 -15.37 -7.39 14.85
C GLN A 58 -15.18 -8.40 13.70
N THR A 59 -16.14 -9.28 13.49
CA THR A 59 -16.09 -10.22 12.37
C THR A 59 -16.04 -9.49 11.04
N ASN A 60 -16.91 -8.51 10.85
CA ASN A 60 -16.93 -7.73 9.61
C ASN A 60 -15.66 -6.90 9.45
N MET A 61 -15.12 -6.38 10.55
CA MET A 61 -13.87 -5.62 10.54
C MET A 61 -12.71 -6.50 10.05
N ILE A 62 -12.60 -7.73 10.56
CA ILE A 62 -11.54 -8.64 10.17
C ILE A 62 -11.64 -8.98 8.68
N ILE A 63 -12.85 -9.20 8.17
CA ILE A 63 -13.06 -9.45 6.75
C ILE A 63 -12.60 -8.24 5.93
N GLY A 64 -12.95 -7.03 6.35
CA GLY A 64 -12.52 -5.81 5.69
C GLY A 64 -11.00 -5.66 5.71
N PHE A 65 -10.36 -5.96 6.84
CA PHE A 65 -8.90 -5.94 6.94
C PHE A 65 -8.26 -6.94 5.97
N ALA A 66 -8.84 -8.15 5.87
CA ALA A 66 -8.31 -9.19 5.00
C ALA A 66 -8.35 -8.77 3.53
N PHE A 67 -9.44 -8.17 3.08
CA PHE A 67 -9.53 -7.68 1.70
C PHE A 67 -8.56 -6.54 1.44
N ALA A 68 -8.45 -5.60 2.37
CA ALA A 68 -7.51 -4.49 2.23
C ALA A 68 -6.06 -5.00 2.21
N GLU A 69 -5.72 -5.92 3.10
CA GLU A 69 -4.37 -6.49 3.17
C GLU A 69 -4.04 -7.28 1.91
N ALA A 70 -5.01 -7.96 1.31
CA ALA A 70 -4.80 -8.70 0.06
C ALA A 70 -4.30 -7.79 -1.05
N LEU A 71 -4.80 -6.56 -1.13
CA LEU A 71 -4.33 -5.59 -2.11
C LEU A 71 -2.87 -5.20 -1.85
N GLY A 72 -2.47 -5.08 -0.59
CA GLY A 72 -1.08 -4.84 -0.21
C GLY A 72 -0.17 -6.00 -0.61
N ILE A 73 -0.66 -7.22 -0.47
CA ILE A 73 0.08 -8.42 -0.89
C ILE A 73 0.26 -8.43 -2.41
N TYR A 74 -0.78 -8.06 -3.18
CA TYR A 74 -0.65 -7.93 -4.63
C TYR A 74 0.41 -6.91 -5.00
N ALA A 75 0.45 -5.76 -4.30
CA ALA A 75 1.47 -4.74 -4.53
C ALA A 75 2.86 -5.29 -4.23
N LEU A 76 3.02 -6.07 -3.17
CA LEU A 76 4.28 -6.70 -2.82
C LEU A 76 4.73 -7.66 -3.94
N VAL A 77 3.82 -8.48 -4.45
CA VAL A 77 4.12 -9.41 -5.54
C VAL A 77 4.60 -8.64 -6.78
N ILE A 78 3.90 -7.58 -7.15
CA ILE A 78 4.29 -6.76 -8.30
C ILE A 78 5.67 -6.14 -8.06
N ALA A 79 5.92 -5.63 -6.86
CA ALA A 79 7.22 -5.04 -6.52
C ALA A 79 8.35 -6.07 -6.61
N LEU A 80 8.11 -7.30 -6.16
CA LEU A 80 9.09 -8.37 -6.25
C LEU A 80 9.34 -8.77 -7.70
N ILE A 81 8.31 -8.84 -8.52
CA ILE A 81 8.46 -9.12 -9.95
C ILE A 81 9.33 -8.05 -10.59
N LEU A 82 9.05 -6.78 -10.32
CA LEU A 82 9.84 -5.67 -10.88
C LEU A 82 11.29 -5.72 -10.41
N LYS A 83 11.51 -6.12 -9.16
CA LYS A 83 12.86 -6.16 -8.59
C LYS A 83 13.72 -7.24 -9.24
N PHE A 84 13.14 -8.41 -9.53
CA PHE A 84 13.90 -9.57 -9.99
C PHE A 84 13.76 -9.83 -11.50
N VAL A 85 13.00 -9.05 -12.20
CA VAL A 85 12.90 -9.10 -13.66
C VAL A 85 13.60 -7.90 -14.27
#